data_ffb0e322251fc3d39a6e5ec9ff1151f6
#
_entry.id   ffb0e322251fc3d39a6e5ec9ff1151f6
#
_cell.length_a   1.000
_cell.length_b   1.000
_cell.length_c   1.000
_cell.angle_alpha   90.00
_cell.angle_beta   90.00
_cell.angle_gamma   90.00
#
_symmetry.space_group_name_H-M   'P 1'
#
loop_
_entity.id
_entity.type
_entity.pdbx_description
1 polymer ?
#
loop_
_entity_poly.entity_id
_entity_poly.type
_entity_poly.pdbx_seq_one_letter_code
_entity_poly.pdbx_strand_id
1 'polypeptide(L)'
;TYQTIIIFIICINYLPSIIYDTSFDRQTDRQTDRQTDRQTDRQTGIIKLIQFVYGSVKISLGTIGKISMCKRIMKSETSSTGDVPFFKIGTFGGEPNAYITKDTFEKYKKEYSYPKKGDILISAAGTIGRTVIFDGEPAYFQDSNIVWIDNDESLVLNSYLYYYYQLQPWKTSIGGTIARLYNDNIRDAVISVPSLDEQRRIVGILDRFDALCNDLNNGLPAEIEARQKQYEYYRDRLLNFEPITK
;
A
#
# COMPACT_ATOMS: atom_id res chain seq x y z
N THR A 1 -23.91 -24.07 22.82
CA THR A 1 -23.83 -24.04 24.30
C THR A 1 -23.96 -22.60 24.77
N TYR A 2 -24.38 -22.37 26.03
CA TYR A 2 -24.69 -21.05 26.61
C TYR A 2 -23.55 -20.02 26.47
N GLN A 3 -22.29 -20.44 26.48
CA GLN A 3 -21.13 -19.55 26.27
C GLN A 3 -21.08 -18.97 24.85
N THR A 4 -21.46 -19.72 23.84
CA THR A 4 -21.49 -19.25 22.44
C THR A 4 -22.56 -18.18 22.24
N ILE A 5 -23.68 -18.28 22.95
CA ILE A 5 -24.79 -17.31 22.87
C ILE A 5 -24.40 -16.00 23.58
N ILE A 6 -23.69 -16.06 24.71
CA ILE A 6 -23.22 -14.88 25.44
C ILE A 6 -22.20 -14.11 24.62
N ILE A 7 -21.25 -14.79 23.96
CA ILE A 7 -20.27 -14.16 23.04
C ILE A 7 -21.02 -13.52 21.86
N PHE A 8 -22.06 -14.17 21.34
CA PHE A 8 -22.88 -13.66 20.23
C PHE A 8 -23.65 -12.38 20.64
N ILE A 9 -24.22 -12.34 21.83
CA ILE A 9 -24.94 -11.17 22.36
C ILE A 9 -23.99 -10.00 22.66
N ILE A 10 -22.79 -10.28 23.18
CA ILE A 10 -21.76 -9.26 23.42
C ILE A 10 -21.29 -8.69 22.08
N CYS A 11 -21.04 -9.52 21.06
CA CYS A 11 -20.63 -9.04 19.75
C CYS A 11 -21.71 -8.18 19.07
N ILE A 12 -23.00 -8.54 19.16
CA ILE A 12 -24.08 -7.79 18.51
C ILE A 12 -24.34 -6.43 19.18
N ASN A 13 -24.20 -6.33 20.51
CA ASN A 13 -24.52 -5.10 21.25
C ASN A 13 -23.35 -4.11 21.32
N TYR A 14 -22.10 -4.54 21.11
CA TYR A 14 -20.92 -3.68 21.17
C TYR A 14 -20.24 -3.40 19.81
N LEU A 15 -20.58 -4.13 18.75
CA LEU A 15 -20.02 -3.89 17.41
C LEU A 15 -20.31 -2.48 16.85
N PRO A 16 -21.49 -1.87 17.01
CA PRO A 16 -21.76 -0.53 16.46
C PRO A 16 -20.95 0.59 17.13
N SER A 17 -20.59 0.44 18.41
CA SER A 17 -19.86 1.48 19.16
C SER A 17 -18.34 1.42 18.94
N ILE A 18 -17.81 0.29 18.50
CA ILE A 18 -16.37 0.13 18.23
C ILE A 18 -15.99 0.71 16.87
N ILE A 19 -16.95 0.84 15.94
CA ILE A 19 -16.71 1.30 14.57
C ILE A 19 -16.76 2.83 14.43
N TYR A 20 -17.27 3.58 15.41
CA TYR A 20 -17.60 5.01 15.26
C TYR A 20 -16.97 5.97 16.26
N ASP A 21 -16.06 5.54 17.15
CA ASP A 21 -15.44 6.50 18.07
C ASP A 21 -13.99 6.83 17.66
N THR A 22 -13.84 7.80 16.76
CA THR A 22 -12.56 8.41 16.33
C THR A 22 -12.48 9.90 16.67
N SER A 23 -13.10 10.34 17.76
CA SER A 23 -12.87 11.67 18.29
C SER A 23 -12.13 11.58 19.61
N PHE A 24 -10.80 11.62 19.56
CA PHE A 24 -9.99 11.81 20.78
C PHE A 24 -9.17 13.07 20.68
N ASP A 25 -9.52 14.01 21.57
CA ASP A 25 -8.87 15.28 21.79
C ASP A 25 -7.58 15.09 22.61
N ARG A 26 -6.56 15.92 22.30
CA ARG A 26 -5.24 15.84 22.95
C ARG A 26 -5.28 16.48 24.32
N GLN A 27 -5.00 15.69 25.35
CA GLN A 27 -4.20 16.19 26.52
C GLN A 27 -3.78 15.07 27.46
N THR A 28 -2.47 15.12 27.84
CA THR A 28 -1.76 14.65 29.04
C THR A 28 -1.25 13.21 29.15
N ASP A 29 0.07 13.14 29.00
CA ASP A 29 1.15 12.51 29.80
C ASP A 29 1.01 11.11 30.43
N ARG A 30 1.97 10.25 30.09
CA ARG A 30 2.54 9.02 30.72
C ARG A 30 1.62 7.97 31.39
N GLN A 31 0.49 8.33 31.94
CA GLN A 31 -0.55 7.36 32.34
C GLN A 31 -1.43 6.93 31.17
N THR A 32 -1.51 7.78 30.13
CA THR A 32 -2.28 7.54 28.92
C THR A 32 -1.65 6.44 28.06
N ASP A 33 -0.31 6.37 27.98
CA ASP A 33 0.39 5.39 27.12
C ASP A 33 0.03 3.95 27.52
N ARG A 34 0.08 3.60 28.82
CA ARG A 34 -0.26 2.25 29.30
C ARG A 34 -1.74 1.88 29.13
N GLN A 35 -2.64 2.86 29.14
CA GLN A 35 -4.06 2.62 28.89
C GLN A 35 -4.32 2.48 27.40
N THR A 36 -3.66 3.29 26.58
CA THR A 36 -3.74 3.23 25.12
C THR A 36 -3.20 1.90 24.61
N ASP A 37 -2.04 1.45 25.06
CA ASP A 37 -1.45 0.16 24.72
C ASP A 37 -2.40 -1.00 25.05
N ARG A 38 -2.97 -1.01 26.25
CA ARG A 38 -3.94 -2.06 26.66
C ARG A 38 -5.23 -2.04 25.85
N GLN A 39 -5.67 -0.87 25.42
CA GLN A 39 -6.87 -0.72 24.60
C GLN A 39 -6.60 -1.19 23.17
N THR A 40 -5.44 -0.86 22.63
CA THR A 40 -4.97 -1.32 21.30
C THR A 40 -4.81 -2.84 21.30
N ASP A 41 -4.18 -3.42 22.30
CA ASP A 41 -4.01 -4.88 22.45
C ASP A 41 -5.36 -5.60 22.51
N ARG A 42 -6.34 -5.05 23.25
CA ARG A 42 -7.70 -5.62 23.32
C ARG A 42 -8.42 -5.54 21.98
N GLN A 43 -8.31 -4.41 21.28
CA GLN A 43 -8.91 -4.23 19.97
C GLN A 43 -8.31 -5.20 18.95
N THR A 44 -7.00 -5.35 18.93
CA THR A 44 -6.28 -6.32 18.09
C THR A 44 -6.72 -7.76 18.42
N GLY A 45 -6.87 -8.11 19.69
CA GLY A 45 -7.36 -9.42 20.13
C GLY A 45 -8.78 -9.72 19.64
N ILE A 46 -9.68 -8.74 19.71
CA ILE A 46 -11.07 -8.87 19.22
C ILE A 46 -11.09 -9.05 17.69
N ILE A 47 -10.29 -8.28 16.96
CA ILE A 47 -10.17 -8.42 15.50
C ILE A 47 -9.72 -9.82 15.13
N LYS A 48 -8.66 -10.35 15.76
CA LYS A 48 -8.17 -11.72 15.54
C LYS A 48 -9.21 -12.78 15.84
N LEU A 49 -10.02 -12.60 16.90
CA LEU A 49 -11.11 -13.51 17.22
C LEU A 49 -12.20 -13.50 16.16
N ILE A 50 -12.57 -12.32 15.67
CA ILE A 50 -13.56 -12.17 14.57
C ILE A 50 -13.02 -12.83 13.29
N GLN A 51 -11.76 -12.62 12.96
CA GLN A 51 -11.09 -13.27 11.82
C GLN A 51 -11.15 -14.81 11.94
N PHE A 52 -10.89 -15.34 13.13
CA PHE A 52 -10.95 -16.78 13.38
C PHE A 52 -12.37 -17.36 13.18
N VAL A 53 -13.39 -16.64 13.62
CA VAL A 53 -14.80 -17.12 13.58
C VAL A 53 -15.41 -16.92 12.18
N TYR A 54 -15.16 -15.78 11.53
CA TYR A 54 -15.85 -15.38 10.29
C TYR A 54 -14.95 -15.38 9.05
N GLY A 55 -13.66 -15.75 9.19
CA GLY A 55 -12.69 -15.80 8.11
C GLY A 55 -12.09 -14.45 7.73
N SER A 56 -12.82 -13.33 7.85
CA SER A 56 -12.32 -11.98 7.60
C SER A 56 -13.10 -10.93 8.38
N VAL A 57 -12.49 -9.74 8.53
CA VAL A 57 -13.11 -8.57 9.16
C VAL A 57 -12.91 -7.34 8.28
N LYS A 58 -13.89 -6.45 8.26
CA LYS A 58 -13.75 -5.14 7.60
C LYS A 58 -13.25 -4.12 8.62
N ILE A 59 -12.12 -3.50 8.33
CA ILE A 59 -11.52 -2.47 9.19
C ILE A 59 -11.13 -1.26 8.33
N SER A 60 -11.09 -0.07 8.96
CA SER A 60 -10.52 1.12 8.29
C SER A 60 -9.00 1.07 8.29
N LEU A 61 -8.38 1.68 7.28
CA LEU A 61 -6.92 1.77 7.21
C LEU A 61 -6.33 2.54 8.40
N GLY A 62 -7.06 3.49 8.97
CA GLY A 62 -6.66 4.19 10.19
C GLY A 62 -6.57 3.31 11.44
N THR A 63 -7.14 2.10 11.42
CA THR A 63 -7.04 1.12 12.50
C THR A 63 -5.68 0.40 12.51
N ILE A 64 -5.03 0.28 11.36
CA ILE A 64 -3.78 -0.48 11.22
C ILE A 64 -2.53 0.36 11.43
N GLY A 65 -2.64 1.68 11.35
CA GLY A 65 -1.51 2.55 11.56
C GLY A 65 -1.80 4.02 11.26
N LYS A 66 -0.85 4.87 11.65
CA LYS A 66 -0.90 6.30 11.40
C LYS A 66 -0.47 6.60 9.98
N ILE A 67 -1.17 7.54 9.31
CA ILE A 67 -0.72 8.08 8.03
C ILE A 67 0.45 9.03 8.28
N SER A 68 1.58 8.73 7.66
CA SER A 68 2.85 9.43 7.82
C SER A 68 3.34 9.97 6.48
N MET A 69 4.19 11.00 6.56
CA MET A 69 4.87 11.61 5.42
C MET A 69 6.22 12.18 5.86
N CYS A 70 7.15 12.33 4.92
CA CYS A 70 8.42 12.97 5.19
C CYS A 70 8.27 14.46 5.55
N LYS A 71 9.25 15.03 6.23
CA LYS A 71 9.35 16.47 6.45
C LYS A 71 9.56 17.18 5.12
N ARG A 72 8.94 18.35 4.97
CA ARG A 72 9.09 19.19 3.78
C ARG A 72 10.54 19.60 3.56
N ILE A 73 11.02 19.38 2.33
CA ILE A 73 12.26 19.89 1.80
C ILE A 73 11.99 21.17 1.01
N MET A 74 12.74 22.22 1.28
CA MET A 74 12.63 23.47 0.53
C MET A 74 13.38 23.36 -0.80
N LYS A 75 12.96 24.11 -1.81
CA LYS A 75 13.61 24.11 -3.13
C LYS A 75 15.11 24.47 -3.05
N SER A 76 15.48 25.33 -2.12
CA SER A 76 16.89 25.72 -1.85
C SER A 76 17.75 24.59 -1.27
N GLU A 77 17.14 23.54 -0.72
CA GLU A 77 17.83 22.38 -0.16
C GLU A 77 17.95 21.24 -1.19
N THR A 78 17.48 21.45 -2.42
CA THR A 78 17.55 20.47 -3.51
C THR A 78 18.47 20.93 -4.61
N SER A 79 19.16 19.98 -5.24
CA SER A 79 20.01 20.19 -6.43
C SER A 79 19.63 19.20 -7.55
N SER A 80 20.15 19.43 -8.76
CA SER A 80 19.99 18.50 -9.89
C SER A 80 20.87 17.25 -9.77
N THR A 81 21.90 17.31 -8.90
CA THR A 81 22.83 16.22 -8.60
C THR A 81 23.09 16.20 -7.11
N GLY A 82 23.37 15.05 -6.51
CA GLY A 82 23.64 14.93 -5.09
C GLY A 82 23.72 13.48 -4.61
N ASP A 83 23.81 13.31 -3.30
CA ASP A 83 24.07 12.02 -2.69
C ASP A 83 22.82 11.16 -2.54
N VAL A 84 21.67 11.78 -2.22
CA VAL A 84 20.42 11.08 -1.91
C VAL A 84 19.32 11.56 -2.84
N PRO A 85 18.69 10.66 -3.59
CA PRO A 85 17.57 10.99 -4.49
C PRO A 85 16.37 11.56 -3.72
N PHE A 86 15.80 12.65 -4.25
CA PHE A 86 14.59 13.25 -3.76
C PHE A 86 13.45 13.07 -4.75
N PHE A 87 12.52 12.19 -4.43
CA PHE A 87 11.37 11.87 -5.26
C PHE A 87 10.23 12.88 -5.05
N LYS A 88 9.94 13.64 -6.10
CA LYS A 88 8.75 14.47 -6.21
C LYS A 88 7.60 13.63 -6.76
N ILE A 89 6.37 14.16 -6.68
CA ILE A 89 5.20 13.44 -7.21
C ILE A 89 5.36 13.08 -8.71
N GLY A 90 6.00 13.92 -9.50
CA GLY A 90 6.22 13.67 -10.93
C GLY A 90 7.27 12.60 -11.24
N THR A 91 8.16 12.28 -10.29
CA THR A 91 9.21 11.28 -10.44
C THR A 91 8.98 10.04 -9.57
N PHE A 92 7.87 10.02 -8.83
CA PHE A 92 7.54 8.92 -7.94
C PHE A 92 7.33 7.60 -8.69
N GLY A 93 8.09 6.57 -8.33
CA GLY A 93 8.09 5.27 -9.00
C GLY A 93 8.83 5.26 -10.35
N GLY A 94 9.68 6.24 -10.61
CA GLY A 94 10.55 6.32 -11.78
C GLY A 94 11.90 6.90 -11.41
N GLU A 95 12.61 7.55 -12.36
CA GLU A 95 13.93 8.11 -12.14
C GLU A 95 13.88 9.46 -11.42
N PRO A 96 14.72 9.69 -10.40
CA PRO A 96 14.80 10.94 -9.68
C PRO A 96 15.42 12.05 -10.56
N ASN A 97 14.94 13.28 -10.39
CA ASN A 97 15.50 14.47 -11.05
C ASN A 97 15.91 15.56 -10.05
N ALA A 98 15.92 15.24 -8.78
CA ALA A 98 16.37 16.10 -7.71
C ALA A 98 17.04 15.27 -6.62
N TYR A 99 17.94 15.90 -5.90
CA TYR A 99 18.76 15.27 -4.88
C TYR A 99 18.89 16.19 -3.67
N ILE A 100 19.18 15.63 -2.50
CA ILE A 100 19.53 16.32 -1.28
C ILE A 100 20.92 15.86 -0.80
N THR A 101 21.55 16.64 0.07
CA THR A 101 22.80 16.25 0.70
C THR A 101 22.59 15.14 1.71
N LYS A 102 23.61 14.33 1.92
CA LYS A 102 23.61 13.28 2.94
C LYS A 102 23.34 13.83 4.34
N ASP A 103 23.88 14.99 4.68
CA ASP A 103 23.69 15.63 5.99
C ASP A 103 22.22 16.02 6.22
N THR A 104 21.57 16.61 5.22
CA THR A 104 20.13 16.91 5.29
C THR A 104 19.29 15.64 5.44
N PHE A 105 19.63 14.60 4.69
CA PHE A 105 18.96 13.32 4.76
C PHE A 105 19.06 12.69 6.15
N GLU A 106 20.27 12.55 6.70
CA GLU A 106 20.51 11.93 8.02
C GLU A 106 19.83 12.72 9.14
N LYS A 107 19.91 14.07 9.08
CA LYS A 107 19.22 14.93 10.02
C LYS A 107 17.71 14.69 10.00
N TYR A 108 17.08 14.73 8.82
CA TYR A 108 15.63 14.66 8.71
C TYR A 108 15.10 13.25 8.97
N LYS A 109 15.84 12.21 8.57
CA LYS A 109 15.54 10.83 8.89
C LYS A 109 15.52 10.56 10.39
N LYS A 110 16.42 11.21 11.14
CA LYS A 110 16.52 11.08 12.60
C LYS A 110 15.45 11.87 13.36
N GLU A 111 15.10 13.05 12.87
CA GLU A 111 14.21 13.98 13.59
C GLU A 111 12.74 13.82 13.22
N TYR A 112 12.41 13.26 12.07
CA TYR A 112 11.05 13.21 11.54
C TYR A 112 10.67 11.82 11.06
N SER A 113 9.38 11.65 10.72
CA SER A 113 8.86 10.40 10.17
C SER A 113 9.59 10.06 8.86
N TYR A 114 10.00 8.81 8.76
CA TYR A 114 10.67 8.25 7.60
C TYR A 114 10.19 6.80 7.37
N PRO A 115 9.96 6.36 6.13
CA PRO A 115 9.45 5.02 5.87
C PRO A 115 10.48 3.95 6.20
N LYS A 116 9.99 2.78 6.60
CA LYS A 116 10.80 1.57 6.84
C LYS A 116 10.83 0.73 5.56
N LYS A 117 11.84 -0.09 5.39
CA LYS A 117 11.88 -1.08 4.31
C LYS A 117 10.62 -1.95 4.32
N GLY A 118 9.96 -2.05 3.17
CA GLY A 118 8.70 -2.78 3.02
C GLY A 118 7.44 -1.92 3.20
N ASP A 119 7.56 -0.66 3.65
CA ASP A 119 6.41 0.25 3.69
C ASP A 119 5.90 0.56 2.28
N ILE A 120 4.58 0.69 2.16
CA ILE A 120 3.94 0.99 0.89
C ILE A 120 3.70 2.50 0.79
N LEU A 121 4.48 3.16 -0.04
CA LEU A 121 4.32 4.57 -0.34
C LEU A 121 3.18 4.77 -1.34
N ILE A 122 2.36 5.80 -1.13
CA ILE A 122 1.16 6.10 -1.92
C ILE A 122 1.24 7.52 -2.44
N SER A 123 0.98 7.73 -3.74
CA SER A 123 0.82 9.06 -4.30
C SER A 123 -0.55 9.65 -3.94
N ALA A 124 -0.54 10.79 -3.24
CA ALA A 124 -1.74 11.52 -2.83
C ALA A 124 -2.16 12.61 -3.84
N ALA A 125 -1.36 12.87 -4.86
CA ALA A 125 -1.61 13.85 -5.90
C ALA A 125 -1.07 13.34 -7.26
N GLY A 126 -1.36 14.02 -8.34
CA GLY A 126 -0.96 13.61 -9.70
C GLY A 126 -1.65 12.31 -10.10
N THR A 127 -0.90 11.26 -10.35
CA THR A 127 -1.46 9.91 -10.55
C THR A 127 -1.82 9.33 -9.20
N ILE A 128 -3.02 9.66 -8.71
CA ILE A 128 -3.52 9.27 -7.39
C ILE A 128 -3.52 7.75 -7.24
N GLY A 129 -3.06 7.28 -6.07
CA GLY A 129 -3.09 5.86 -5.71
C GLY A 129 -1.99 5.02 -6.33
N ARG A 130 -1.01 5.61 -7.03
CA ARG A 130 0.20 4.88 -7.41
C ARG A 130 0.91 4.45 -6.13
N THR A 131 1.31 3.18 -6.08
CA THR A 131 2.01 2.59 -4.94
C THR A 131 3.43 2.19 -5.32
N VAL A 132 4.35 2.35 -4.37
CA VAL A 132 5.74 1.91 -4.47
C VAL A 132 6.11 1.25 -3.16
N ILE A 133 6.70 0.06 -3.21
CA ILE A 133 7.28 -0.59 -2.03
C ILE A 133 8.63 0.05 -1.77
N PHE A 134 8.83 0.58 -0.56
CA PHE A 134 10.12 1.15 -0.19
C PHE A 134 11.14 0.02 0.05
N ASP A 135 12.22 0.03 -0.73
CA ASP A 135 13.27 -1.00 -0.72
C ASP A 135 14.27 -0.84 0.44
N GLY A 136 14.24 0.32 1.13
CA GLY A 136 15.14 0.64 2.23
C GLY A 136 16.39 1.38 1.80
N GLU A 137 16.62 1.58 0.49
CA GLU A 137 17.74 2.37 0.00
C GLU A 137 17.56 3.86 0.35
N PRO A 138 18.67 4.60 0.57
CA PRO A 138 18.61 6.02 0.91
C PRO A 138 17.86 6.83 -0.18
N ALA A 139 16.66 7.30 0.16
CA ALA A 139 15.83 8.12 -0.71
C ALA A 139 14.96 9.05 0.14
N TYR A 140 14.55 10.19 -0.37
CA TYR A 140 13.64 11.10 0.35
C TYR A 140 12.43 11.44 -0.50
N PHE A 141 11.28 11.67 0.13
CA PHE A 141 9.99 11.74 -0.56
C PHE A 141 9.30 13.08 -0.29
N GLN A 142 8.64 13.62 -1.31
CA GLN A 142 7.93 14.89 -1.22
C GLN A 142 6.76 14.79 -0.24
N ASP A 143 6.76 15.69 0.76
CA ASP A 143 5.71 15.82 1.76
C ASP A 143 4.32 16.04 1.14
N SER A 144 3.29 15.62 1.86
CA SER A 144 1.87 15.80 1.50
C SER A 144 1.43 15.16 0.17
N ASN A 145 2.35 14.83 -0.72
CA ASN A 145 2.06 14.22 -2.01
C ASN A 145 2.43 12.73 -2.06
N ILE A 146 3.38 12.32 -1.22
CA ILE A 146 3.77 10.93 -1.03
C ILE A 146 3.62 10.60 0.46
N VAL A 147 2.77 9.65 0.77
CA VAL A 147 2.39 9.27 2.13
C VAL A 147 2.44 7.76 2.29
N TRP A 148 2.48 7.27 3.53
CA TRP A 148 2.36 5.84 3.84
C TRP A 148 1.59 5.65 5.15
N ILE A 149 1.19 4.41 5.42
CA ILE A 149 0.65 4.02 6.72
C ILE A 149 1.79 3.37 7.50
N ASP A 150 2.09 3.88 8.69
CA ASP A 150 3.07 3.30 9.60
C ASP A 150 2.46 2.05 10.26
N ASN A 151 2.50 0.95 9.51
CA ASN A 151 1.91 -0.33 9.87
C ASN A 151 2.93 -1.21 10.57
N ASP A 152 2.54 -1.85 11.69
CA ASP A 152 3.39 -2.77 12.45
C ASP A 152 3.26 -4.24 12.01
N GLU A 153 2.45 -4.49 10.98
CA GLU A 153 2.15 -5.82 10.44
C GLU A 153 1.53 -6.82 11.44
N SER A 154 1.07 -6.36 12.58
CA SER A 154 0.44 -7.23 13.59
C SER A 154 -0.94 -7.76 13.18
N LEU A 155 -1.64 -7.03 12.30
CA LEU A 155 -2.97 -7.35 11.77
C LEU A 155 -2.96 -7.53 10.26
N VAL A 156 -2.20 -6.71 9.53
CA VAL A 156 -2.20 -6.65 8.07
C VAL A 156 -0.78 -6.61 7.56
N LEU A 157 -0.42 -7.51 6.67
CA LEU A 157 0.89 -7.52 6.03
C LEU A 157 1.01 -6.40 5.00
N ASN A 158 2.14 -5.73 4.92
CA ASN A 158 2.41 -4.72 3.90
C ASN A 158 2.31 -5.30 2.47
N SER A 159 2.75 -6.54 2.26
CA SER A 159 2.58 -7.23 0.98
C SER A 159 1.11 -7.43 0.58
N TYR A 160 0.21 -7.69 1.56
CA TYR A 160 -1.23 -7.76 1.33
C TYR A 160 -1.81 -6.39 1.01
N LEU A 161 -1.38 -5.34 1.74
CA LEU A 161 -1.78 -3.95 1.47
C LEU A 161 -1.37 -3.49 0.07
N TYR A 162 -0.18 -3.87 -0.40
CA TYR A 162 0.28 -3.54 -1.74
C TYR A 162 -0.73 -3.97 -2.81
N TYR A 163 -1.18 -5.21 -2.77
CA TYR A 163 -2.20 -5.71 -3.70
C TYR A 163 -3.57 -5.06 -3.47
N TYR A 164 -3.93 -4.83 -2.19
CA TYR A 164 -5.22 -4.23 -1.87
C TYR A 164 -5.31 -2.77 -2.38
N TYR A 165 -4.20 -2.03 -2.34
CA TYR A 165 -4.13 -0.65 -2.82
C TYR A 165 -4.28 -0.54 -4.35
N GLN A 166 -3.98 -1.59 -5.12
CA GLN A 166 -4.28 -1.62 -6.55
C GLN A 166 -5.78 -1.51 -6.84
N LEU A 167 -6.63 -1.92 -5.89
CA LEU A 167 -8.08 -1.76 -5.98
C LEU A 167 -8.56 -0.33 -5.67
N GLN A 168 -7.66 0.57 -5.27
CA GLN A 168 -7.95 1.96 -4.87
C GLN A 168 -9.13 2.06 -3.88
N PRO A 169 -9.03 1.49 -2.65
CA PRO A 169 -10.15 1.37 -1.71
C PRO A 169 -10.64 2.70 -1.14
N TRP A 170 -9.94 3.79 -1.37
CA TRP A 170 -10.27 5.13 -0.90
C TRP A 170 -11.20 5.88 -1.85
N LYS A 171 -11.98 6.78 -1.28
CA LYS A 171 -12.80 7.72 -2.06
C LYS A 171 -11.95 8.94 -2.39
N THR A 172 -11.81 9.27 -3.67
CA THR A 172 -11.17 10.52 -4.08
C THR A 172 -12.14 11.67 -3.93
N SER A 173 -11.71 12.78 -3.35
CA SER A 173 -12.52 13.99 -3.27
C SER A 173 -12.60 14.65 -4.65
N ILE A 174 -13.77 14.65 -5.26
CA ILE A 174 -14.08 15.37 -6.49
C ILE A 174 -14.65 16.73 -6.09
N GLY A 175 -13.79 17.67 -5.75
CA GLY A 175 -14.24 18.98 -5.25
C GLY A 175 -13.40 20.19 -5.68
N GLY A 176 -12.46 19.99 -6.63
CA GLY A 176 -11.58 21.07 -7.10
C GLY A 176 -11.04 20.79 -8.49
N THR A 177 -10.29 21.74 -9.05
CA THR A 177 -9.64 21.63 -10.37
C THR A 177 -8.64 20.48 -10.45
N ILE A 178 -8.13 20.00 -9.31
CA ILE A 178 -7.15 18.90 -9.22
C ILE A 178 -7.66 17.90 -8.20
N ALA A 179 -7.85 16.65 -8.62
CA ALA A 179 -8.16 15.54 -7.73
C ALA A 179 -7.01 15.31 -6.75
N ARG A 180 -7.33 15.06 -5.48
CA ARG A 180 -6.35 14.79 -4.42
C ARG A 180 -6.88 13.74 -3.44
N LEU A 181 -5.96 12.93 -2.93
CA LEU A 181 -6.22 12.00 -1.86
C LEU A 181 -5.79 12.65 -0.53
N TYR A 182 -6.75 12.97 0.32
CA TYR A 182 -6.48 13.52 1.65
C TYR A 182 -6.27 12.39 2.67
N ASN A 183 -5.59 12.70 3.77
CA ASN A 183 -5.34 11.73 4.83
C ASN A 183 -6.62 11.07 5.35
N ASP A 184 -7.71 11.84 5.46
CA ASP A 184 -9.01 11.32 5.89
C ASP A 184 -9.57 10.29 4.89
N ASN A 185 -9.38 10.51 3.59
CA ASN A 185 -9.81 9.55 2.57
C ASN A 185 -9.09 8.21 2.69
N ILE A 186 -7.78 8.26 3.03
CA ILE A 186 -6.98 7.04 3.27
C ILE A 186 -7.40 6.40 4.59
N ARG A 187 -7.47 7.18 5.67
CA ARG A 187 -7.82 6.71 7.02
C ARG A 187 -9.16 5.99 7.04
N ASP A 188 -10.16 6.56 6.39
CA ASP A 188 -11.54 6.08 6.42
C ASP A 188 -11.81 4.99 5.37
N ALA A 189 -10.83 4.68 4.51
CA ALA A 189 -10.95 3.60 3.55
C ALA A 189 -11.05 2.25 4.27
N VAL A 190 -12.07 1.47 3.93
CA VAL A 190 -12.37 0.18 4.56
C VAL A 190 -11.83 -0.95 3.70
N ILE A 191 -11.06 -1.83 4.33
CA ILE A 191 -10.50 -3.01 3.69
C ILE A 191 -11.00 -4.30 4.37
N SER A 192 -11.06 -5.39 3.63
CA SER A 192 -11.34 -6.72 4.19
C SER A 192 -10.04 -7.41 4.57
N VAL A 193 -9.91 -7.81 5.81
CA VAL A 193 -8.68 -8.35 6.38
C VAL A 193 -8.93 -9.76 6.92
N PRO A 194 -8.44 -10.81 6.23
CA PRO A 194 -8.44 -12.17 6.73
C PRO A 194 -7.29 -12.39 7.74
N SER A 195 -7.16 -13.59 8.27
CA SER A 195 -6.04 -13.96 9.14
C SER A 195 -4.70 -13.78 8.42
N LEU A 196 -3.61 -13.57 9.18
CA LEU A 196 -2.26 -13.39 8.62
C LEU A 196 -1.84 -14.56 7.73
N ASP A 197 -2.24 -15.81 8.07
CA ASP A 197 -1.93 -16.98 7.25
C ASP A 197 -2.66 -16.95 5.92
N GLU A 198 -3.92 -16.54 5.93
CA GLU A 198 -4.69 -16.38 4.70
C GLU A 198 -4.17 -15.22 3.85
N GLN A 199 -3.72 -14.12 4.48
CA GLN A 199 -3.06 -13.03 3.77
C GLN A 199 -1.79 -13.52 3.05
N ARG A 200 -0.93 -14.31 3.74
CA ARG A 200 0.27 -14.92 3.13
C ARG A 200 -0.11 -15.82 1.96
N ARG A 201 -1.16 -16.62 2.10
CA ARG A 201 -1.65 -17.50 1.03
C ARG A 201 -2.10 -16.70 -0.19
N ILE A 202 -2.88 -15.63 0.02
CA ILE A 202 -3.36 -14.75 -1.06
C ILE A 202 -2.19 -14.06 -1.75
N VAL A 203 -1.27 -13.46 -0.99
CA VAL A 203 -0.06 -12.81 -1.52
C VAL A 203 0.75 -13.79 -2.36
N GLY A 204 1.02 -15.00 -1.87
CA GLY A 204 1.78 -15.98 -2.63
C GLY A 204 1.11 -16.48 -3.91
N ILE A 205 -0.22 -16.35 -4.04
CA ILE A 205 -0.93 -16.59 -5.31
C ILE A 205 -0.74 -15.38 -6.24
N LEU A 206 -0.93 -14.16 -5.73
CA LEU A 206 -0.82 -12.93 -6.51
C LEU A 206 0.60 -12.71 -7.03
N ASP A 207 1.63 -12.96 -6.21
CA ASP A 207 3.04 -12.90 -6.62
C ASP A 207 3.34 -13.84 -7.80
N ARG A 208 2.76 -15.05 -7.78
CA ARG A 208 2.91 -16.00 -8.90
C ARG A 208 2.22 -15.49 -10.17
N PHE A 209 1.05 -14.88 -10.05
CA PHE A 209 0.39 -14.28 -11.21
C PHE A 209 1.16 -13.08 -11.74
N ASP A 210 1.69 -12.24 -10.86
CA ASP A 210 2.50 -11.08 -11.24
C ASP A 210 3.77 -11.53 -11.98
N ALA A 211 4.46 -12.56 -11.46
CA ALA A 211 5.63 -13.15 -12.13
C ALA A 211 5.27 -13.72 -13.51
N LEU A 212 4.15 -14.44 -13.65
CA LEU A 212 3.71 -14.97 -14.94
C LEU A 212 3.36 -13.87 -15.96
N CYS A 213 2.81 -12.75 -15.48
CA CYS A 213 2.45 -11.63 -16.37
C CYS A 213 3.65 -10.78 -16.78
N ASN A 214 4.64 -10.64 -15.90
CA ASN A 214 5.73 -9.69 -16.06
C ASN A 214 7.10 -10.36 -16.37
N ASP A 215 7.21 -11.69 -16.27
CA ASP A 215 8.43 -12.40 -16.65
C ASP A 215 8.62 -12.37 -18.18
N LEU A 216 9.64 -11.63 -18.62
CA LEU A 216 9.98 -11.49 -20.04
C LEU A 216 10.45 -12.78 -20.70
N ASN A 217 10.98 -13.73 -19.94
CA ASN A 217 11.57 -14.97 -20.47
C ASN A 217 10.61 -16.17 -20.42
N ASN A 218 9.80 -16.27 -19.34
CA ASN A 218 8.97 -17.45 -19.08
C ASN A 218 7.48 -17.09 -18.86
N GLY A 219 7.13 -15.79 -18.92
CA GLY A 219 5.78 -15.31 -18.69
C GLY A 219 4.95 -15.14 -19.96
N LEU A 220 3.75 -14.60 -19.81
CA LEU A 220 2.82 -14.30 -20.92
C LEU A 220 3.46 -13.48 -22.04
N PRO A 221 4.31 -12.45 -21.82
CA PRO A 221 4.95 -11.72 -22.89
C PRO A 221 5.80 -12.60 -23.80
N ALA A 222 6.59 -13.53 -23.25
CA ALA A 222 7.40 -14.45 -24.03
C ALA A 222 6.53 -15.44 -24.83
N GLU A 223 5.42 -15.91 -24.26
CA GLU A 223 4.47 -16.77 -24.99
C GLU A 223 3.80 -16.02 -26.15
N ILE A 224 3.37 -14.78 -25.93
CA ILE A 224 2.75 -13.92 -26.97
C ILE A 224 3.75 -13.75 -28.13
N GLU A 225 5.02 -13.44 -27.86
CA GLU A 225 6.05 -13.29 -28.87
C GLU A 225 6.29 -14.61 -29.64
N ALA A 226 6.36 -15.73 -28.93
CA ALA A 226 6.51 -17.03 -29.56
C ALA A 226 5.33 -17.39 -30.49
N ARG A 227 4.10 -17.11 -30.04
CA ARG A 227 2.88 -17.32 -30.84
C ARG A 227 2.84 -16.39 -32.05
N GLN A 228 3.28 -15.13 -31.91
CA GLN A 228 3.38 -14.19 -33.02
C GLN A 228 4.35 -14.68 -34.09
N LYS A 229 5.54 -15.14 -33.70
CA LYS A 229 6.53 -15.73 -34.64
C LYS A 229 5.98 -16.98 -35.34
N GLN A 230 5.26 -17.83 -34.58
CA GLN A 230 4.61 -19.01 -35.14
C GLN A 230 3.54 -18.65 -36.15
N TYR A 231 2.71 -17.66 -35.85
CA TYR A 231 1.70 -17.14 -36.77
C TYR A 231 2.32 -16.59 -38.06
N GLU A 232 3.36 -15.76 -37.95
CA GLU A 232 4.06 -15.18 -39.10
C GLU A 232 4.65 -16.28 -40.00
N TYR A 233 5.31 -17.27 -39.38
CA TYR A 233 5.86 -18.41 -40.13
C TYR A 233 4.79 -19.17 -40.95
N TYR A 234 3.66 -19.52 -40.33
CA TYR A 234 2.60 -20.26 -41.00
C TYR A 234 1.87 -19.37 -42.00
N ARG A 235 1.61 -18.10 -41.72
CA ARG A 235 1.03 -17.15 -42.67
C ARG A 235 1.85 -17.05 -43.94
N ASP A 236 3.15 -16.84 -43.81
CA ASP A 236 4.05 -16.66 -44.95
C ASP A 236 4.15 -17.95 -45.78
N ARG A 237 4.17 -19.09 -45.11
CA ARG A 237 4.16 -20.39 -45.78
C ARG A 237 2.86 -20.71 -46.52
N LEU A 238 1.71 -20.33 -45.95
CA LEU A 238 0.41 -20.58 -46.54
C LEU A 238 0.08 -19.59 -47.70
N LEU A 239 0.62 -18.38 -47.63
CA LEU A 239 0.36 -17.34 -48.63
C LEU A 239 1.41 -17.27 -49.74
N ASN A 240 2.54 -17.95 -49.61
CA ASN A 240 3.58 -18.00 -50.62
C ASN A 240 3.25 -19.07 -51.67
N PHE A 241 2.43 -18.71 -52.65
CA PHE A 241 2.08 -19.58 -53.74
C PHE A 241 3.20 -19.60 -54.81
N GLU A 242 3.83 -20.74 -55.03
CA GLU A 242 4.68 -20.91 -56.21
C GLU A 242 3.78 -21.00 -57.46
N PRO A 243 4.09 -20.26 -58.55
CA PRO A 243 3.32 -20.36 -59.76
C PRO A 243 3.44 -21.77 -60.34
N ILE A 244 2.32 -22.40 -60.63
CA ILE A 244 2.30 -23.68 -61.34
C ILE A 244 2.86 -23.42 -62.74
N THR A 245 4.13 -23.75 -62.96
CA THR A 245 4.72 -23.81 -64.32
C THR A 245 4.08 -24.96 -65.07
N LYS A 246 3.27 -24.59 -66.11
CA LYS A 246 2.78 -25.55 -67.07
C LYS A 246 3.88 -25.99 -68.05
#